data_8dcc7980bd74f158bbc938c2dca40708
#
_entry.id   8dcc7980bd74f158bbc938c2dca40708
#
_cell.length_a   1.000
_cell.length_b   1.000
_cell.length_c   1.000
_cell.angle_alpha   90.00
_cell.angle_beta   90.00
_cell.angle_gamma   90.00
#
_symmetry.space_group_name_H-M   'P 1'
#
loop_
_entity.id
_entity.type
_entity.pdbx_description
1 polymer ?
#
loop_
_entity_poly.entity_id
_entity_poly.type
_entity_poly.pdbx_seq_one_letter_code
_entity_poly.pdbx_strand_id
1 'polypeptide(L)'
;INAESFNQRHMSMDSLYEYGSRVGFWRLHDLLNDLSIPVTVFGVGMAMERNASVVEAMLRADWEIASHAYRWISHQTMPLEQEREQIALAFETHQRVTGNPPLGWYTGRDSPNTRKILLEYSGLLYDSDSYADDLPYWHINENRPHLIIPYTLDTNDMRFATLQGFNSGDQFFTYLKDAFDQLYEEGAHSPKMLNVGLHCRITGRPGRTRALKRFLEYVSAHKDVWICRRVDIARHWYAHHTSS
;
A
#
# COMPACT_ATOMS: atom_id res chain seq x y z
N ILE A 1 23.72 1.16 -7.74
CA ILE A 1 23.54 2.55 -8.22
C ILE A 1 23.25 3.36 -6.99
N ASN A 2 24.27 4.06 -6.48
CA ASN A 2 24.04 5.06 -5.45
C ASN A 2 23.24 6.18 -6.11
N ALA A 3 22.02 6.43 -5.60
CA ALA A 3 21.25 7.58 -5.99
C ALA A 3 21.92 8.83 -5.36
N GLU A 4 22.91 9.37 -6.04
CA GLU A 4 23.39 10.71 -5.72
C GLU A 4 22.24 11.69 -5.96
N SER A 5 22.07 12.64 -5.06
CA SER A 5 21.10 13.71 -5.23
C SER A 5 21.62 14.68 -6.29
N PHE A 6 21.07 14.58 -7.49
CA PHE A 6 21.33 15.55 -8.55
C PHE A 6 20.23 16.61 -8.57
N ASN A 7 20.59 17.87 -8.74
CA ASN A 7 19.61 18.95 -8.99
C ASN A 7 19.00 18.88 -10.40
N GLN A 8 19.22 17.81 -11.13
CA GLN A 8 18.76 17.56 -12.49
C GLN A 8 18.17 16.18 -12.64
N ARG A 9 17.53 15.91 -13.77
CA ARG A 9 16.99 14.60 -14.16
C ARG A 9 18.06 13.51 -14.12
N HIS A 10 17.79 12.41 -13.45
CA HIS A 10 18.67 11.25 -13.37
C HIS A 10 18.14 10.11 -14.26
N MET A 11 18.63 10.02 -15.49
CA MET A 11 18.11 9.11 -16.52
C MET A 11 18.09 7.63 -16.09
N SER A 12 19.11 7.16 -15.37
CA SER A 12 19.13 5.78 -14.87
C SER A 12 18.05 5.54 -13.82
N MET A 13 17.79 6.50 -12.93
CA MET A 13 16.69 6.40 -11.95
C MET A 13 15.33 6.45 -12.65
N ASP A 14 15.14 7.35 -13.62
CA ASP A 14 13.91 7.42 -14.42
C ASP A 14 13.63 6.06 -15.06
N SER A 15 14.63 5.41 -15.66
CA SER A 15 14.47 4.10 -16.31
C SER A 15 14.11 2.97 -15.32
N LEU A 16 14.55 3.05 -14.06
CA LEU A 16 14.13 2.10 -13.01
C LEU A 16 12.63 2.26 -12.69
N TYR A 17 12.14 3.48 -12.63
CA TYR A 17 10.70 3.74 -12.45
C TYR A 17 9.89 3.33 -13.68
N GLU A 18 10.37 3.63 -14.89
CA GLU A 18 9.75 3.19 -16.14
C GLU A 18 9.62 1.67 -16.21
N TYR A 19 10.63 0.91 -15.77
CA TYR A 19 10.51 -0.54 -15.68
C TYR A 19 9.32 -0.98 -14.85
N GLY A 20 9.04 -0.27 -13.74
CA GLY A 20 7.88 -0.54 -12.88
C GLY A 20 6.57 -0.49 -13.65
N SER A 21 6.34 0.56 -14.43
CA SER A 21 5.09 0.75 -15.19
C SER A 21 5.04 -0.08 -16.49
N ARG A 22 6.19 -0.28 -17.16
CA ARG A 22 6.24 -0.98 -18.47
C ARG A 22 6.25 -2.50 -18.35
N VAL A 23 6.83 -3.05 -17.30
CA VAL A 23 7.05 -4.51 -17.15
C VAL A 23 6.64 -5.00 -15.77
N GLY A 24 7.09 -4.33 -14.71
CA GLY A 24 6.95 -4.82 -13.35
C GLY A 24 5.50 -4.91 -12.89
N PHE A 25 4.69 -3.90 -13.21
CA PHE A 25 3.25 -3.92 -12.93
C PHE A 25 2.57 -5.13 -13.59
N TRP A 26 2.78 -5.33 -14.88
CA TRP A 26 2.11 -6.39 -15.63
C TRP A 26 2.48 -7.78 -15.13
N ARG A 27 3.76 -7.98 -14.77
CA ARG A 27 4.19 -9.25 -14.18
C ARG A 27 3.54 -9.52 -12.82
N LEU A 28 3.39 -8.51 -11.98
CA LEU A 28 2.68 -8.65 -10.71
C LEU A 28 1.18 -8.83 -10.93
N HIS A 29 0.59 -8.07 -11.86
CA HIS A 29 -0.82 -8.18 -12.21
C HIS A 29 -1.17 -9.60 -12.66
N ASP A 30 -0.40 -10.16 -13.58
CA ASP A 30 -0.62 -11.53 -14.06
C ASP A 30 -0.49 -12.54 -12.93
N LEU A 31 0.60 -12.47 -12.13
CA LEU A 31 0.80 -13.39 -11.00
C LEU A 31 -0.35 -13.33 -9.98
N LEU A 32 -0.76 -12.12 -9.59
CA LEU A 32 -1.77 -11.94 -8.53
C LEU A 32 -3.15 -12.37 -9.02
N ASN A 33 -3.50 -12.12 -10.28
CA ASN A 33 -4.75 -12.59 -10.88
C ASN A 33 -4.75 -14.10 -11.09
N ASP A 34 -3.65 -14.70 -11.59
CA ASP A 34 -3.54 -16.15 -11.76
C ASP A 34 -3.74 -16.90 -10.44
N LEU A 35 -3.29 -16.32 -9.33
CA LEU A 35 -3.48 -16.86 -7.99
C LEU A 35 -4.77 -16.37 -7.30
N SER A 36 -5.57 -15.55 -7.98
CA SER A 36 -6.81 -14.96 -7.42
C SER A 36 -6.59 -14.21 -6.09
N ILE A 37 -5.48 -13.47 -5.98
CA ILE A 37 -5.14 -12.71 -4.78
C ILE A 37 -5.82 -11.34 -4.81
N PRO A 38 -6.68 -11.00 -3.83
CA PRO A 38 -7.21 -9.65 -3.67
C PRO A 38 -6.11 -8.65 -3.34
N VAL A 39 -6.17 -7.45 -3.93
CA VAL A 39 -5.11 -6.45 -3.83
C VAL A 39 -5.66 -5.09 -3.46
N THR A 40 -4.96 -4.39 -2.57
CA THR A 40 -5.08 -2.93 -2.42
C THR A 40 -3.88 -2.27 -3.07
N VAL A 41 -4.12 -1.36 -4.00
CA VAL A 41 -3.09 -0.52 -4.62
C VAL A 41 -3.16 0.87 -4.00
N PHE A 42 -2.07 1.32 -3.39
CA PHE A 42 -1.91 2.72 -3.04
C PHE A 42 -1.45 3.49 -4.29
N GLY A 43 -2.42 4.09 -4.97
CA GLY A 43 -2.23 4.76 -6.25
C GLY A 43 -1.78 6.21 -6.07
N VAL A 44 -0.59 6.56 -6.59
CA VAL A 44 -0.15 7.96 -6.69
C VAL A 44 -0.93 8.65 -7.81
N GLY A 45 -1.67 9.72 -7.51
CA GLY A 45 -2.58 10.39 -8.44
C GLY A 45 -1.93 10.71 -9.79
N MET A 46 -0.78 11.40 -9.78
CA MET A 46 -0.04 11.73 -11.01
C MET A 46 0.42 10.49 -11.81
N ALA A 47 0.74 9.39 -11.15
CA ALA A 47 1.13 8.17 -11.84
C ALA A 47 -0.07 7.52 -12.53
N MET A 48 -1.23 7.53 -11.88
CA MET A 48 -2.49 7.03 -12.44
C MET A 48 -2.94 7.85 -13.66
N GLU A 49 -2.88 9.18 -13.59
CA GLU A 49 -3.19 10.04 -14.74
C GLU A 49 -2.35 9.73 -15.98
N ARG A 50 -1.10 9.33 -15.79
CA ARG A 50 -0.15 9.05 -16.88
C ARG A 50 -0.22 7.62 -17.41
N ASN A 51 -0.99 6.74 -16.77
CA ASN A 51 -1.03 5.31 -17.09
C ASN A 51 -2.46 4.77 -17.06
N ALA A 52 -3.30 5.24 -17.97
CA ALA A 52 -4.70 4.82 -18.06
C ALA A 52 -4.87 3.31 -18.19
N SER A 53 -4.01 2.63 -18.98
CA SER A 53 -4.05 1.17 -19.16
C SER A 53 -3.81 0.40 -17.86
N VAL A 54 -2.96 0.92 -16.97
CA VAL A 54 -2.72 0.35 -15.64
C VAL A 54 -3.94 0.51 -14.75
N VAL A 55 -4.56 1.71 -14.75
CA VAL A 55 -5.80 1.96 -14.00
C VAL A 55 -6.93 1.04 -14.46
N GLU A 56 -7.14 0.92 -15.77
CA GLU A 56 -8.13 0.01 -16.34
C GLU A 56 -7.89 -1.45 -15.95
N ALA A 57 -6.63 -1.90 -15.94
CA ALA A 57 -6.28 -3.26 -15.55
C ALA A 57 -6.61 -3.51 -14.07
N MET A 58 -6.29 -2.58 -13.17
CA MET A 58 -6.64 -2.66 -11.75
C MET A 58 -8.16 -2.72 -11.53
N LEU A 59 -8.92 -1.87 -12.23
CA LEU A 59 -10.38 -1.84 -12.14
C LEU A 59 -11.01 -3.13 -12.66
N ARG A 60 -10.53 -3.67 -13.80
CA ARG A 60 -11.00 -4.97 -14.33
C ARG A 60 -10.72 -6.14 -13.41
N ALA A 61 -9.64 -6.08 -12.64
CA ALA A 61 -9.26 -7.11 -11.68
C ALA A 61 -10.00 -6.97 -10.33
N ASP A 62 -10.92 -6.03 -10.19
CA ASP A 62 -11.58 -5.68 -8.92
C ASP A 62 -10.61 -5.38 -7.77
N TRP A 63 -9.46 -4.81 -8.09
CA TRP A 63 -8.52 -4.37 -7.09
C TRP A 63 -9.00 -3.09 -6.42
N GLU A 64 -8.81 -2.98 -5.11
CA GLU A 64 -8.98 -1.71 -4.44
C GLU A 64 -7.90 -0.74 -4.89
N ILE A 65 -8.30 0.47 -5.31
CA ILE A 65 -7.39 1.59 -5.52
C ILE A 65 -7.61 2.58 -4.39
N ALA A 66 -6.71 2.57 -3.41
CA ALA A 66 -6.63 3.56 -2.35
C ALA A 66 -5.67 4.69 -2.77
N SER A 67 -5.78 5.86 -2.17
CA SER A 67 -4.93 7.01 -2.54
C SER A 67 -3.55 6.94 -1.88
N HIS A 68 -2.50 7.27 -2.65
CA HIS A 68 -1.15 7.53 -2.16
C HIS A 68 -0.75 8.99 -2.38
N ALA A 69 -1.66 9.90 -2.07
CA ALA A 69 -1.59 11.32 -2.38
C ALA A 69 -1.50 11.61 -3.90
N TYR A 70 -1.39 12.89 -4.28
CA TYR A 70 -1.21 13.27 -5.69
C TYR A 70 0.21 12.99 -6.18
N ARG A 71 1.21 13.28 -5.34
CA ARG A 71 2.64 12.99 -5.58
C ARG A 71 3.26 12.30 -4.37
N TRP A 72 4.21 11.44 -4.62
CA TRP A 72 5.00 10.82 -3.56
C TRP A 72 6.11 11.76 -3.06
N ILE A 73 5.73 12.74 -2.25
CA ILE A 73 6.59 13.76 -1.64
C ILE A 73 6.37 13.78 -0.12
N SER A 74 7.29 14.38 0.64
CA SER A 74 7.11 14.55 2.08
C SER A 74 6.12 15.68 2.36
N HIS A 75 5.13 15.38 3.19
CA HIS A 75 4.21 16.35 3.73
C HIS A 75 4.68 16.93 5.07
N GLN A 76 5.67 16.32 5.72
CA GLN A 76 6.12 16.60 7.09
C GLN A 76 6.35 18.09 7.39
N THR A 77 6.83 18.84 6.44
CA THR A 77 7.12 20.29 6.59
C THR A 77 6.28 21.17 5.66
N MET A 78 5.25 20.59 5.04
CA MET A 78 4.40 21.31 4.09
C MET A 78 3.49 22.28 4.86
N PRO A 79 3.34 23.55 4.42
CA PRO A 79 2.33 24.45 4.97
C PRO A 79 0.91 23.87 4.85
N LEU A 80 0.07 24.08 5.86
CA LEU A 80 -1.27 23.52 5.95
C LEU A 80 -2.10 23.70 4.67
N GLU A 81 -2.16 24.91 4.14
CA GLU A 81 -2.96 25.19 2.94
C GLU A 81 -2.41 24.47 1.69
N GLN A 82 -1.09 24.40 1.56
CA GLN A 82 -0.47 23.65 0.47
C GLN A 82 -0.76 22.15 0.59
N GLU A 83 -0.72 21.60 1.79
CA GLU A 83 -1.06 20.20 2.02
C GLU A 83 -2.53 19.94 1.72
N ARG A 84 -3.42 20.83 2.12
CA ARG A 84 -4.85 20.78 1.79
C ARG A 84 -5.08 20.73 0.28
N GLU A 85 -4.42 21.60 -0.47
CA GLU A 85 -4.48 21.60 -1.94
C GLU A 85 -3.98 20.29 -2.55
N GLN A 86 -2.87 19.73 -2.04
CA GLN A 86 -2.34 18.46 -2.53
C GLN A 86 -3.28 17.28 -2.23
N ILE A 87 -3.92 17.27 -1.09
CA ILE A 87 -4.91 16.25 -0.71
C ILE A 87 -6.18 16.40 -1.57
N ALA A 88 -6.70 17.61 -1.73
CA ALA A 88 -7.86 17.86 -2.59
C ALA A 88 -7.59 17.41 -4.04
N LEU A 89 -6.44 17.78 -4.60
CA LEU A 89 -6.03 17.36 -5.94
C LEU A 89 -5.92 15.83 -6.07
N ALA A 90 -5.49 15.13 -4.99
CA ALA A 90 -5.45 13.68 -4.98
C ALA A 90 -6.85 13.06 -5.07
N PHE A 91 -7.82 13.57 -4.30
CA PHE A 91 -9.21 13.10 -4.35
C PHE A 91 -9.86 13.37 -5.71
N GLU A 92 -9.72 14.58 -6.25
CA GLU A 92 -10.24 14.96 -7.57
C GLU A 92 -9.66 14.09 -8.67
N THR A 93 -8.34 13.89 -8.67
CA THR A 93 -7.66 13.03 -9.63
C THR A 93 -8.13 11.59 -9.53
N HIS A 94 -8.20 11.06 -8.31
CA HIS A 94 -8.67 9.68 -8.09
C HIS A 94 -10.10 9.50 -8.64
N GLN A 95 -11.03 10.40 -8.29
CA GLN A 95 -12.40 10.39 -8.81
C GLN A 95 -12.43 10.43 -10.33
N ARG A 96 -11.62 11.27 -10.96
CA ARG A 96 -11.57 11.44 -12.40
C ARG A 96 -11.04 10.21 -13.13
N VAL A 97 -10.01 9.54 -12.59
CA VAL A 97 -9.35 8.43 -13.29
C VAL A 97 -9.95 7.07 -12.97
N THR A 98 -10.60 6.90 -11.81
CA THR A 98 -11.20 5.63 -11.38
C THR A 98 -12.72 5.62 -11.42
N GLY A 99 -13.35 6.80 -11.53
CA GLY A 99 -14.81 6.98 -11.46
C GLY A 99 -15.36 7.14 -10.04
N ASN A 100 -14.55 6.92 -9.00
CA ASN A 100 -14.97 6.99 -7.59
C ASN A 100 -13.92 7.70 -6.72
N PRO A 101 -14.31 8.33 -5.60
CA PRO A 101 -13.34 8.84 -4.63
C PRO A 101 -12.63 7.66 -3.93
N PRO A 102 -11.42 7.86 -3.39
CA PRO A 102 -10.72 6.81 -2.64
C PRO A 102 -11.46 6.51 -1.33
N LEU A 103 -11.55 5.22 -0.99
CA LEU A 103 -12.07 4.77 0.32
C LEU A 103 -10.96 4.62 1.36
N GLY A 104 -9.71 4.53 0.95
CA GLY A 104 -8.53 4.40 1.79
C GLY A 104 -7.43 5.37 1.40
N TRP A 105 -6.57 5.67 2.34
CA TRP A 105 -5.47 6.62 2.21
C TRP A 105 -4.17 6.12 2.83
N TYR A 106 -3.05 6.45 2.22
CA TYR A 106 -1.71 6.29 2.77
C TYR A 106 -0.77 7.33 2.18
N THR A 107 -0.24 8.23 2.99
CA THR A 107 0.78 9.20 2.58
C THR A 107 2.17 8.58 2.62
N GLY A 108 2.47 7.82 3.68
CA GLY A 108 3.78 7.25 3.98
C GLY A 108 4.86 8.27 4.35
N ARG A 109 4.52 9.56 4.32
CA ARG A 109 5.34 10.72 4.69
C ARG A 109 4.44 11.87 5.14
N ASP A 110 3.51 11.55 6.03
CA ASP A 110 2.48 12.42 6.54
C ASP A 110 3.03 13.57 7.40
N SER A 111 2.19 14.55 7.66
CA SER A 111 2.43 15.67 8.56
C SER A 111 1.49 15.58 9.78
N PRO A 112 1.69 16.40 10.82
CA PRO A 112 0.72 16.55 11.91
C PRO A 112 -0.67 17.01 11.45
N ASN A 113 -0.80 17.53 10.24
CA ASN A 113 -2.06 18.03 9.67
C ASN A 113 -2.76 17.01 8.76
N THR A 114 -2.04 16.05 8.17
CA THR A 114 -2.56 15.13 7.17
C THR A 114 -3.89 14.50 7.62
N ARG A 115 -3.90 13.82 8.77
CA ARG A 115 -5.11 13.16 9.27
C ARG A 115 -6.24 14.14 9.58
N LYS A 116 -5.93 15.34 10.07
CA LYS A 116 -6.95 16.37 10.33
C LYS A 116 -7.67 16.77 9.03
N ILE A 117 -6.93 16.95 7.96
CA ILE A 117 -7.48 17.27 6.63
C ILE A 117 -8.29 16.08 6.09
N LEU A 118 -7.77 14.86 6.21
CA LEU A 118 -8.47 13.65 5.75
C LEU A 118 -9.83 13.46 6.43
N LEU A 119 -9.96 13.82 7.69
CA LEU A 119 -11.21 13.74 8.44
C LEU A 119 -12.32 14.66 7.91
N GLU A 120 -12.01 15.62 7.07
CA GLU A 120 -12.99 16.46 6.38
C GLU A 120 -13.70 15.71 5.24
N TYR A 121 -13.14 14.58 4.75
CA TYR A 121 -13.71 13.77 3.68
C TYR A 121 -14.57 12.63 4.23
N SER A 122 -15.90 12.82 4.18
CA SER A 122 -16.86 11.91 4.81
C SER A 122 -16.90 10.49 4.23
N GLY A 123 -16.46 10.30 2.99
CA GLY A 123 -16.44 9.00 2.29
C GLY A 123 -15.19 8.16 2.57
N LEU A 124 -14.15 8.72 3.19
CA LEU A 124 -12.94 7.99 3.53
C LEU A 124 -13.19 7.06 4.70
N LEU A 125 -12.94 5.76 4.51
CA LEU A 125 -13.18 4.73 5.53
C LEU A 125 -11.97 4.55 6.45
N TYR A 126 -10.73 4.65 5.93
CA TYR A 126 -9.52 4.41 6.70
C TYR A 126 -8.33 5.21 6.18
N ASP A 127 -7.36 5.43 7.04
CA ASP A 127 -5.98 5.71 6.64
C ASP A 127 -5.01 4.64 7.14
N SER A 128 -3.83 4.59 6.53
CA SER A 128 -2.76 3.65 6.86
C SER A 128 -1.48 4.34 7.32
N ASP A 129 -1.53 5.63 7.64
CA ASP A 129 -0.38 6.41 8.12
C ASP A 129 -0.13 6.15 9.62
N SER A 130 0.14 4.89 9.93
CA SER A 130 0.59 4.41 11.23
C SER A 130 1.34 3.10 11.11
N TYR A 131 2.31 2.89 12.00
CA TYR A 131 3.12 1.67 12.13
C TYR A 131 3.05 1.12 13.56
N ALA A 132 1.99 1.48 14.30
CA ALA A 132 1.97 1.34 15.76
C ALA A 132 1.32 0.04 16.25
N ASP A 133 0.69 -0.75 15.36
CA ASP A 133 -0.06 -1.94 15.76
C ASP A 133 -0.07 -3.00 14.65
N ASP A 134 -0.31 -4.25 15.03
CA ASP A 134 -0.54 -5.38 14.11
C ASP A 134 -2.02 -5.52 13.73
N LEU A 135 -2.91 -4.74 14.30
CA LEU A 135 -4.36 -4.76 14.04
C LEU A 135 -4.89 -3.36 13.75
N PRO A 136 -6.02 -3.25 13.02
CA PRO A 136 -6.74 -1.99 12.92
C PRO A 136 -7.19 -1.47 14.28
N TYR A 137 -7.21 -0.15 14.43
CA TYR A 137 -7.69 0.48 15.66
C TYR A 137 -8.37 1.83 15.37
N TRP A 138 -9.22 2.25 16.33
CA TRP A 138 -9.92 3.52 16.23
C TRP A 138 -9.06 4.66 16.77
N HIS A 139 -8.87 5.65 15.93
CA HIS A 139 -8.37 6.97 16.37
C HIS A 139 -9.55 7.81 16.80
N ILE A 140 -9.65 8.06 18.09
CA ILE A 140 -10.73 8.87 18.66
C ILE A 140 -10.28 10.32 18.65
N ASN A 141 -11.01 11.15 17.94
CA ASN A 141 -10.88 12.60 18.01
C ASN A 141 -12.24 13.25 18.35
N GLU A 142 -12.23 14.57 18.59
CA GLU A 142 -13.39 15.33 19.05
C GLU A 142 -14.61 15.26 18.12
N ASN A 143 -14.41 14.97 16.83
CA ASN A 143 -15.46 15.06 15.82
C ASN A 143 -16.08 13.70 15.45
N ARG A 144 -15.27 12.69 15.23
CA ARG A 144 -15.71 11.33 14.89
C ARG A 144 -14.59 10.31 15.06
N PRO A 145 -14.94 9.03 15.33
CA PRO A 145 -13.99 7.94 15.24
C PRO A 145 -13.49 7.79 13.80
N HIS A 146 -12.19 7.52 13.64
CA HIS A 146 -11.58 7.24 12.37
C HIS A 146 -10.77 5.96 12.44
N LEU A 147 -10.94 5.08 11.45
CA LEU A 147 -10.27 3.79 11.43
C LEU A 147 -8.84 3.95 10.90
N ILE A 148 -7.88 3.45 11.66
CA ILE A 148 -6.51 3.27 11.21
C ILE A 148 -6.29 1.78 10.92
N ILE A 149 -5.85 1.46 9.70
CA ILE A 149 -5.35 0.14 9.34
C ILE A 149 -3.84 0.28 9.20
N PRO A 150 -3.06 -0.14 10.20
CA PRO A 150 -1.62 0.09 10.21
C PRO A 150 -0.90 -0.47 8.98
N TYR A 151 0.19 0.18 8.62
CA TYR A 151 1.14 -0.30 7.63
C TYR A 151 2.35 -0.88 8.35
N THR A 152 3.14 -1.74 7.67
CA THR A 152 4.40 -2.23 8.22
C THR A 152 5.53 -2.09 7.21
N LEU A 153 6.74 -1.81 7.69
CA LEU A 153 7.91 -1.55 6.86
C LEU A 153 8.86 -2.74 6.76
N ASP A 154 8.81 -3.66 7.71
CA ASP A 154 9.71 -4.82 7.77
C ASP A 154 9.40 -5.88 6.70
N THR A 155 8.12 -6.08 6.36
CA THR A 155 7.66 -6.95 5.26
C THR A 155 7.47 -6.22 3.94
N ASN A 156 8.14 -5.07 3.78
CA ASN A 156 8.08 -4.26 2.58
C ASN A 156 9.30 -4.53 1.67
N ASP A 157 9.07 -4.69 0.37
CA ASP A 157 10.11 -4.94 -0.62
C ASP A 157 11.10 -3.78 -0.80
N MET A 158 10.81 -2.59 -0.26
CA MET A 158 11.77 -1.48 -0.19
C MET A 158 13.08 -1.89 0.49
N ARG A 159 13.06 -2.89 1.33
CA ARG A 159 14.27 -3.44 1.95
C ARG A 159 15.27 -4.05 0.96
N PHE A 160 14.88 -4.31 -0.28
CA PHE A 160 15.84 -4.59 -1.36
C PHE A 160 16.67 -3.37 -1.79
N ALA A 161 16.22 -2.17 -1.47
CA ALA A 161 16.86 -0.92 -1.84
C ALA A 161 17.49 -0.18 -0.65
N THR A 162 17.43 -0.74 0.55
CA THR A 162 17.99 -0.15 1.77
C THR A 162 19.26 -0.91 2.21
N LEU A 163 20.14 -0.24 2.94
CA LEU A 163 21.24 -0.89 3.64
C LEU A 163 20.67 -1.88 4.65
N GLN A 164 21.31 -3.04 4.84
CA GLN A 164 20.87 -4.11 5.73
C GLN A 164 19.47 -4.68 5.40
N GLY A 165 19.07 -4.59 4.15
CA GLY A 165 17.82 -5.15 3.66
C GLY A 165 17.99 -6.54 3.04
N PHE A 166 17.10 -6.88 2.10
CA PHE A 166 17.15 -8.16 1.38
C PHE A 166 18.17 -8.13 0.25
N ASN A 167 19.05 -9.12 0.19
CA ASN A 167 20.03 -9.28 -0.88
C ASN A 167 19.60 -10.34 -1.92
N SER A 168 18.66 -11.22 -1.57
CA SER A 168 18.16 -12.27 -2.46
C SER A 168 16.66 -12.48 -2.31
N GLY A 169 16.05 -13.13 -3.31
CA GLY A 169 14.66 -13.56 -3.21
C GLY A 169 14.42 -14.56 -2.06
N ASP A 170 15.40 -15.38 -1.73
CA ASP A 170 15.26 -16.32 -0.61
C ASP A 170 15.20 -15.62 0.74
N GLN A 171 15.99 -14.57 0.95
CA GLN A 171 15.89 -13.76 2.17
C GLN A 171 14.52 -13.11 2.29
N PHE A 172 13.99 -12.56 1.19
CA PHE A 172 12.64 -11.99 1.17
C PHE A 172 11.58 -13.04 1.49
N PHE A 173 11.62 -14.19 0.81
CA PHE A 173 10.68 -15.29 1.07
C PHE A 173 10.75 -15.76 2.53
N THR A 174 11.95 -16.03 3.04
CA THR A 174 12.13 -16.53 4.42
C THR A 174 11.60 -15.52 5.43
N TYR A 175 11.92 -14.24 5.27
CA TYR A 175 11.44 -13.20 6.20
C TYR A 175 9.90 -13.09 6.19
N LEU A 176 9.28 -13.08 5.01
CA LEU A 176 7.82 -13.06 4.91
C LEU A 176 7.18 -14.31 5.51
N LYS A 177 7.80 -15.47 5.28
CA LYS A 177 7.33 -16.75 5.81
C LYS A 177 7.41 -16.76 7.34
N ASP A 178 8.53 -16.36 7.92
CA ASP A 178 8.73 -16.36 9.38
C ASP A 178 7.77 -15.35 10.05
N ALA A 179 7.57 -14.18 9.45
CA ALA A 179 6.58 -13.20 9.92
C ALA A 179 5.15 -13.77 9.87
N PHE A 180 4.80 -14.46 8.79
CA PHE A 180 3.50 -15.11 8.65
C PHE A 180 3.34 -16.24 9.69
N ASP A 181 4.32 -17.12 9.86
CA ASP A 181 4.27 -18.25 10.79
C ASP A 181 4.07 -17.76 12.22
N GLN A 182 4.81 -16.71 12.62
CA GLN A 182 4.68 -16.12 13.96
C GLN A 182 3.26 -15.59 14.19
N LEU A 183 2.75 -14.79 13.27
CA LEU A 183 1.41 -14.23 13.40
C LEU A 183 0.30 -15.29 13.25
N TYR A 184 0.53 -16.35 12.48
CA TYR A 184 -0.39 -17.46 12.36
C TYR A 184 -0.49 -18.27 13.67
N GLU A 185 0.62 -18.52 14.34
CA GLU A 185 0.64 -19.16 15.66
C GLU A 185 -0.09 -18.30 16.71
N GLU A 186 0.21 -17.01 16.76
CA GLU A 186 -0.49 -16.06 17.65
C GLU A 186 -1.99 -15.97 17.34
N GLY A 187 -2.35 -16.10 16.06
CA GLY A 187 -3.73 -16.09 15.57
C GLY A 187 -4.63 -17.16 16.19
N ALA A 188 -4.07 -18.25 16.70
CA ALA A 188 -4.81 -19.27 17.44
C ALA A 188 -5.48 -18.73 18.73
N HIS A 189 -4.97 -17.63 19.27
CA HIS A 189 -5.45 -17.01 20.50
C HIS A 189 -6.02 -15.60 20.30
N SER A 190 -5.52 -14.88 19.31
CA SER A 190 -5.93 -13.51 19.01
C SER A 190 -5.69 -13.23 17.54
N PRO A 191 -6.69 -12.72 16.80
CA PRO A 191 -6.52 -12.37 15.37
C PRO A 191 -5.31 -11.49 15.15
N LYS A 192 -4.63 -11.67 14.02
CA LYS A 192 -3.47 -10.88 13.60
C LYS A 192 -3.61 -10.46 12.15
N MET A 193 -2.94 -9.37 11.77
CA MET A 193 -2.90 -8.88 10.40
C MET A 193 -1.45 -8.83 9.92
N LEU A 194 -1.18 -9.43 8.76
CA LEU A 194 0.08 -9.26 8.04
C LEU A 194 -0.14 -8.35 6.84
N ASN A 195 0.69 -7.31 6.72
CA ASN A 195 0.74 -6.47 5.54
C ASN A 195 2.04 -6.71 4.77
N VAL A 196 1.96 -6.94 3.47
CA VAL A 196 3.12 -7.11 2.59
C VAL A 196 3.15 -5.96 1.58
N GLY A 197 4.14 -5.09 1.71
CA GLY A 197 4.31 -3.93 0.83
C GLY A 197 5.12 -4.26 -0.43
N LEU A 198 4.57 -3.96 -1.60
CA LEU A 198 5.19 -4.27 -2.89
C LEU A 198 5.30 -3.03 -3.78
N HIS A 199 6.41 -2.92 -4.51
CA HIS A 199 6.61 -1.90 -5.53
C HIS A 199 6.89 -2.54 -6.88
N CYS A 200 6.17 -2.12 -7.91
CA CYS A 200 6.27 -2.70 -9.27
C CYS A 200 7.71 -2.68 -9.80
N ARG A 201 8.48 -1.62 -9.52
CA ARG A 201 9.90 -1.50 -9.92
C ARG A 201 10.85 -2.41 -9.13
N ILE A 202 10.42 -2.92 -7.96
CA ILE A 202 11.23 -3.75 -7.05
C ILE A 202 10.82 -5.21 -7.19
N THR A 203 9.69 -5.63 -6.67
CA THR A 203 9.24 -7.03 -6.72
C THR A 203 8.78 -7.45 -8.12
N GLY A 204 8.44 -6.52 -9.02
CA GLY A 204 8.22 -6.82 -10.43
C GLY A 204 9.46 -7.33 -11.19
N ARG A 205 10.65 -7.37 -10.58
CA ARG A 205 11.84 -8.02 -11.15
C ARG A 205 11.74 -9.55 -11.05
N PRO A 206 12.17 -10.32 -12.08
CA PRO A 206 11.87 -11.76 -12.18
C PRO A 206 12.21 -12.59 -10.95
N GLY A 207 13.41 -12.44 -10.42
CA GLY A 207 13.86 -13.20 -9.26
C GLY A 207 13.06 -12.89 -7.99
N ARG A 208 12.66 -11.62 -7.80
CA ARG A 208 11.84 -11.18 -6.65
C ARG A 208 10.37 -11.59 -6.81
N THR A 209 9.82 -11.51 -8.02
CA THR A 209 8.48 -12.04 -8.33
C THR A 209 8.40 -13.54 -8.04
N ARG A 210 9.46 -14.31 -8.33
CA ARG A 210 9.50 -15.74 -8.03
C ARG A 210 9.45 -16.02 -6.53
N ALA A 211 10.11 -15.19 -5.72
CA ALA A 211 10.05 -15.29 -4.25
C ALA A 211 8.66 -14.96 -3.71
N LEU A 212 8.03 -13.88 -4.23
CA LEU A 212 6.66 -13.54 -3.89
C LEU A 212 5.68 -14.67 -4.25
N LYS A 213 5.81 -15.27 -5.43
CA LYS A 213 4.96 -16.41 -5.82
C LYS A 213 5.04 -17.55 -4.82
N ARG A 214 6.25 -17.94 -4.41
CA ARG A 214 6.46 -18.99 -3.39
C ARG A 214 5.77 -18.64 -2.06
N PHE A 215 5.83 -17.40 -1.66
CA PHE A 215 5.18 -16.93 -0.43
C PHE A 215 3.65 -16.97 -0.54
N LEU A 216 3.09 -16.50 -1.65
CA LEU A 216 1.63 -16.54 -1.86
C LEU A 216 1.10 -17.97 -1.92
N GLU A 217 1.80 -18.87 -2.62
CA GLU A 217 1.47 -20.30 -2.64
C GLU A 217 1.54 -20.93 -1.24
N TYR A 218 2.53 -20.53 -0.43
CA TYR A 218 2.69 -20.99 0.94
C TYR A 218 1.51 -20.53 1.82
N VAL A 219 1.19 -19.24 1.83
CA VAL A 219 0.11 -18.68 2.63
C VAL A 219 -1.26 -19.25 2.21
N SER A 220 -1.50 -19.38 0.91
CA SER A 220 -2.78 -19.91 0.39
C SER A 220 -3.01 -21.38 0.73
N ALA A 221 -2.00 -22.13 1.16
CA ALA A 221 -2.12 -23.50 1.63
C ALA A 221 -2.57 -23.62 3.10
N HIS A 222 -2.59 -22.52 3.84
CA HIS A 222 -2.99 -22.51 5.25
C HIS A 222 -4.50 -22.26 5.39
N LYS A 223 -5.11 -22.92 6.37
CA LYS A 223 -6.51 -22.71 6.76
C LYS A 223 -6.63 -21.47 7.65
N ASP A 224 -7.83 -20.94 7.75
CA ASP A 224 -8.14 -19.81 8.63
C ASP A 224 -7.32 -18.53 8.34
N VAL A 225 -6.90 -18.38 7.08
CA VAL A 225 -6.23 -17.19 6.55
C VAL A 225 -7.18 -16.45 5.61
N TRP A 226 -7.44 -15.20 5.92
CA TRP A 226 -8.25 -14.33 5.08
C TRP A 226 -7.34 -13.39 4.27
N ILE A 227 -7.10 -13.72 3.01
CA ILE A 227 -6.40 -12.83 2.08
C ILE A 227 -7.43 -11.87 1.50
N CYS A 228 -7.27 -10.56 1.74
CA CYS A 228 -8.29 -9.57 1.42
C CYS A 228 -7.69 -8.20 1.09
N ARG A 229 -8.54 -7.31 0.59
CA ARG A 229 -8.21 -5.89 0.40
C ARG A 229 -8.33 -5.14 1.72
N ARG A 230 -7.67 -4.01 1.86
CA ARG A 230 -7.79 -3.18 3.06
C ARG A 230 -9.21 -2.63 3.25
N VAL A 231 -9.90 -2.31 2.19
CA VAL A 231 -11.31 -1.90 2.27
C VAL A 231 -12.21 -3.00 2.84
N ASP A 232 -11.89 -4.26 2.62
CA ASP A 232 -12.65 -5.39 3.19
C ASP A 232 -12.39 -5.50 4.69
N ILE A 233 -11.13 -5.28 5.13
CA ILE A 233 -10.79 -5.15 6.55
C ILE A 233 -11.53 -3.96 7.17
N ALA A 234 -11.55 -2.80 6.53
CA ALA A 234 -12.26 -1.63 7.02
C ALA A 234 -13.76 -1.94 7.23
N ARG A 235 -14.42 -2.52 6.23
CA ARG A 235 -15.85 -2.89 6.32
C ARG A 235 -16.12 -3.89 7.44
N HIS A 236 -15.25 -4.90 7.58
CA HIS A 236 -15.34 -5.87 8.69
C HIS A 236 -15.22 -5.15 10.04
N TRP A 237 -14.25 -4.23 10.17
CA TRP A 237 -14.01 -3.52 11.42
C TRP A 237 -15.19 -2.64 11.81
N TYR A 238 -15.77 -1.90 10.85
CA TYR A 238 -16.99 -1.12 11.08
C TYR A 238 -18.20 -1.97 11.46
N ALA A 239 -18.30 -3.20 10.96
CA ALA A 239 -19.43 -4.09 11.25
C ALA A 239 -19.31 -4.79 12.60
N HIS A 240 -18.09 -5.07 13.08
CA HIS A 240 -17.87 -5.97 14.21
C HIS A 240 -17.10 -5.38 15.39
N HIS A 241 -16.44 -4.24 15.22
CA HIS A 241 -15.63 -3.59 16.25
C HIS A 241 -16.09 -2.15 16.44
N THR A 242 -16.95 -1.92 17.42
CA THR A 242 -17.46 -0.58 17.69
C THR A 242 -16.36 0.34 18.21
N SER A 243 -16.36 1.61 17.76
CA SER A 243 -15.60 2.69 18.40
C SER A 243 -16.27 3.03 19.73
N SER A 244 -15.89 2.35 20.79
CA SER A 244 -16.33 2.67 22.16
C SER A 244 -15.64 3.91 22.70
#